data_f3e77fe8e271b40742db7353f6cfc4bd
#
_entry.id   f3e77fe8e271b40742db7353f6cfc4bd
#
_cell.length_a   1.000
_cell.length_b   1.000
_cell.length_c   1.000
_cell.angle_alpha   90.00
_cell.angle_beta   90.00
_cell.angle_gamma   90.00
#
_symmetry.space_group_name_H-M   'P 1'
#
loop_
_entity.id
_entity.type
_entity.pdbx_description
1 polymer ?
#
loop_
_entity_poly.entity_id
_entity_poly.type
_entity_poly.pdbx_seq_one_letter_code
_entity_poly.pdbx_strand_id
1 'polypeptide(L)'
;MSAWPDTELTDHLGIRYPIIQAPMASASTPALAIAVSTAGGLGSLGLAMHTQEALRTDCATVSTATDAPYNANFFVHSEPVDDLERADDTRSMLAPYYLELGLGEVPEAVTPTPSFNQAHLQALLDLRPPVVSFHFGLPGDDAFKAIKAAGLFTLSSATNVAEARELEARGVDAVIAQGFEAGGHRGTFSEPYERGHVGTLALVPQVVDAVSIPVIAAGGIGDGRGIAAALALGASAVQLGTAFLTCPESAAHPLYRRALNAARDDQTRITHAFSGRPARGLENRYLLEMAGHEARYPDFPILNTLTGPLRKASAKENNPDFLSLWSGQSAAMSRNMPASELIQLLVTETESVLERLAPER
;
A
#
# COMPACT_ATOMS: atom_id res chain seq x y z
N MET A 1 -26.04 21.43 0.53
CA MET A 1 -25.92 19.97 0.28
C MET A 1 -24.46 19.68 0.06
N SER A 2 -23.94 18.58 0.60
CA SER A 2 -22.54 18.18 0.35
C SER A 2 -22.32 18.03 -1.15
N ALA A 3 -21.17 18.48 -1.67
CA ALA A 3 -20.79 18.25 -3.08
C ALA A 3 -20.38 16.79 -3.31
N TRP A 4 -20.11 16.04 -2.24
CA TRP A 4 -19.73 14.65 -2.29
C TRP A 4 -20.93 13.75 -2.58
N PRO A 5 -20.77 12.74 -3.45
CA PRO A 5 -21.80 11.71 -3.58
C PRO A 5 -21.93 10.97 -2.25
N ASP A 6 -23.17 10.68 -1.86
CA ASP A 6 -23.42 9.80 -0.72
C ASP A 6 -22.88 8.42 -1.07
N THR A 7 -21.94 7.92 -0.27
CA THR A 7 -21.43 6.56 -0.41
C THR A 7 -21.77 5.78 0.85
N GLU A 8 -22.45 4.66 0.69
CA GLU A 8 -22.74 3.71 1.78
C GLU A 8 -21.45 3.33 2.54
N LEU A 9 -20.33 3.32 1.84
CA LEU A 9 -19.02 2.99 2.41
C LEU A 9 -18.58 4.02 3.47
N THR A 10 -18.81 5.33 3.26
CA THR A 10 -18.42 6.35 4.25
C THR A 10 -19.20 6.21 5.55
N ASP A 11 -20.49 5.88 5.44
CA ASP A 11 -21.35 5.64 6.59
C ASP A 11 -20.92 4.38 7.36
N HIS A 12 -20.63 3.27 6.65
CA HIS A 12 -20.13 2.04 7.25
C HIS A 12 -18.77 2.21 7.94
N LEU A 13 -17.89 3.00 7.33
CA LEU A 13 -16.56 3.25 7.88
C LEU A 13 -16.57 4.33 8.98
N GLY A 14 -17.62 5.12 9.10
CA GLY A 14 -17.69 6.26 10.02
C GLY A 14 -16.73 7.39 9.67
N ILE A 15 -16.42 7.59 8.39
CA ILE A 15 -15.54 8.64 7.88
C ILE A 15 -16.35 9.75 7.19
N ARG A 16 -15.83 10.98 7.24
CA ARG A 16 -16.50 12.13 6.64
C ARG A 16 -16.28 12.24 5.13
N TYR A 17 -15.09 11.88 4.66
CA TYR A 17 -14.69 11.98 3.27
C TYR A 17 -14.25 10.60 2.74
N PRO A 18 -14.63 10.23 1.52
CA PRO A 18 -14.25 8.94 0.95
C PRO A 18 -12.78 8.91 0.51
N ILE A 19 -11.87 9.29 1.43
CA ILE A 19 -10.42 9.38 1.22
C ILE A 19 -9.71 8.49 2.23
N ILE A 20 -8.98 7.51 1.73
CA ILE A 20 -8.21 6.55 2.52
C ILE A 20 -6.72 6.81 2.31
N GLN A 21 -5.96 6.98 3.38
CA GLN A 21 -4.50 6.92 3.32
C GLN A 21 -4.10 5.45 3.19
N ALA A 22 -3.41 5.10 2.11
CA ALA A 22 -2.96 3.73 1.87
C ALA A 22 -2.03 3.25 3.00
N PRO A 23 -2.18 2.00 3.45
CA PRO A 23 -1.21 1.41 4.36
C PRO A 23 0.14 1.25 3.64
N MET A 24 1.20 1.79 4.22
CA MET A 24 2.54 1.78 3.65
C MET A 24 3.51 1.21 4.67
N ALA A 25 3.96 -0.04 4.48
CA ALA A 25 4.95 -0.67 5.33
C ALA A 25 6.19 0.24 5.45
N SER A 26 6.68 0.46 6.66
CA SER A 26 7.79 1.36 7.00
C SER A 26 7.55 2.88 6.81
N ALA A 27 6.43 3.34 6.28
CA ALA A 27 6.13 4.76 6.12
C ALA A 27 4.87 5.22 6.87
N SER A 28 3.85 4.36 7.01
CA SER A 28 2.69 4.65 7.86
C SER A 28 3.08 4.60 9.34
N THR A 29 2.77 5.67 10.05
CA THR A 29 2.98 5.79 11.50
C THR A 29 1.65 5.98 12.21
N PRO A 30 1.55 5.74 13.53
CA PRO A 30 0.39 6.16 14.30
C PRO A 30 0.04 7.65 14.13
N ALA A 31 1.06 8.53 14.09
CA ALA A 31 0.85 9.96 13.89
C ALA A 31 0.18 10.28 12.54
N LEU A 32 0.61 9.62 11.46
CA LEU A 32 -0.01 9.77 10.15
C LEU A 32 -1.46 9.28 10.15
N ALA A 33 -1.71 8.08 10.69
CA ALA A 33 -3.05 7.51 10.78
C ALA A 33 -4.00 8.40 11.59
N ILE A 34 -3.56 8.88 12.76
CA ILE A 34 -4.32 9.81 13.63
C ILE A 34 -4.65 11.10 12.87
N ALA A 35 -3.66 11.73 12.22
CA ALA A 35 -3.87 12.99 11.51
C ALA A 35 -4.90 12.86 10.39
N VAL A 36 -4.83 11.77 9.60
CA VAL A 36 -5.79 11.51 8.52
C VAL A 36 -7.18 11.20 9.06
N SER A 37 -7.28 10.31 10.06
CA SER A 37 -8.57 9.91 10.64
C SER A 37 -9.29 11.08 11.31
N THR A 38 -8.56 11.87 12.08
CA THR A 38 -9.10 13.08 12.74
C THR A 38 -9.54 14.15 11.73
N ALA A 39 -8.90 14.22 10.56
CA ALA A 39 -9.27 15.13 9.48
C ALA A 39 -10.51 14.66 8.69
N GLY A 40 -11.04 13.47 8.97
CA GLY A 40 -12.26 12.92 8.39
C GLY A 40 -12.06 11.92 7.24
N GLY A 41 -10.83 11.49 6.98
CA GLY A 41 -10.51 10.34 6.12
C GLY A 41 -10.36 9.03 6.90
N LEU A 42 -9.83 8.00 6.29
CA LEU A 42 -9.42 6.74 6.94
C LEU A 42 -7.89 6.64 6.95
N GLY A 43 -7.28 6.83 8.11
CA GLY A 43 -5.86 6.58 8.32
C GLY A 43 -5.55 5.09 8.37
N SER A 44 -4.37 4.68 7.93
CA SER A 44 -4.00 3.26 7.89
C SER A 44 -2.62 2.99 8.48
N LEU A 45 -2.51 1.90 9.22
CA LEU A 45 -1.26 1.32 9.72
C LEU A 45 -0.81 0.18 8.81
N GLY A 46 0.44 0.19 8.37
CA GLY A 46 1.05 -0.90 7.59
C GLY A 46 1.78 -1.90 8.48
N LEU A 47 1.08 -2.88 9.03
CA LEU A 47 1.56 -3.74 10.13
C LEU A 47 2.23 -5.05 9.68
N ALA A 48 2.30 -5.31 8.38
CA ALA A 48 2.81 -6.56 7.84
C ALA A 48 4.24 -6.94 8.27
N MET A 49 5.06 -5.95 8.64
CA MET A 49 6.46 -6.15 9.04
C MET A 49 6.68 -5.97 10.56
N HIS A 50 5.61 -5.78 11.33
CA HIS A 50 5.69 -5.50 12.75
C HIS A 50 5.84 -6.76 13.59
N THR A 51 6.58 -6.65 14.70
CA THR A 51 6.49 -7.63 15.79
C THR A 51 5.13 -7.51 16.46
N GLN A 52 4.71 -8.55 17.21
CA GLN A 52 3.44 -8.53 17.94
C GLN A 52 3.36 -7.37 18.95
N GLU A 53 4.48 -7.02 19.57
CA GLU A 53 4.57 -5.90 20.51
C GLU A 53 4.39 -4.55 19.79
N ALA A 54 5.11 -4.34 18.70
CA ALA A 54 5.01 -3.09 17.89
C ALA A 54 3.59 -2.92 17.32
N LEU A 55 2.98 -4.00 16.79
CA LEU A 55 1.61 -3.99 16.30
C LEU A 55 0.62 -3.54 17.39
N ARG A 56 0.68 -4.14 18.59
CA ARG A 56 -0.18 -3.79 19.70
C ARG A 56 0.04 -2.35 20.16
N THR A 57 1.29 -1.91 20.22
CA THR A 57 1.66 -0.54 20.59
C THR A 57 1.10 0.48 19.61
N ASP A 58 1.27 0.26 18.31
CA ASP A 58 0.81 1.19 17.28
C ASP A 58 -0.71 1.29 17.24
N CYS A 59 -1.43 0.17 17.30
CA CYS A 59 -2.89 0.16 17.36
C CYS A 59 -3.40 0.86 18.64
N ALA A 60 -2.81 0.56 19.80
CA ALA A 60 -3.18 1.20 21.06
C ALA A 60 -2.91 2.71 21.03
N THR A 61 -1.81 3.15 20.41
CA THR A 61 -1.48 4.57 20.25
C THR A 61 -2.58 5.30 19.45
N VAL A 62 -3.05 4.71 18.35
CA VAL A 62 -4.14 5.33 17.56
C VAL A 62 -5.45 5.34 18.34
N SER A 63 -5.86 4.20 18.91
CA SER A 63 -7.12 4.09 19.65
C SER A 63 -7.19 4.97 20.91
N THR A 64 -6.03 5.30 21.51
CA THR A 64 -5.98 6.19 22.67
C THR A 64 -6.06 7.67 22.26
N ALA A 65 -5.55 8.01 21.05
CA ALA A 65 -5.43 9.38 20.61
C ALA A 65 -6.71 9.90 19.89
N THR A 66 -7.54 9.01 19.35
CA THR A 66 -8.76 9.39 18.61
C THR A 66 -9.81 8.29 18.64
N ASP A 67 -11.10 8.72 18.67
CA ASP A 67 -12.26 7.83 18.45
C ASP A 67 -12.56 7.62 16.94
N ALA A 68 -11.85 8.34 16.05
CA ALA A 68 -12.04 8.19 14.61
C ALA A 68 -11.52 6.82 14.13
N PRO A 69 -12.18 6.20 13.12
CA PRO A 69 -11.80 4.88 12.64
C PRO A 69 -10.43 4.89 11.96
N TYR A 70 -9.75 3.75 12.06
CA TYR A 70 -8.49 3.50 11.37
C TYR A 70 -8.44 2.07 10.81
N ASN A 71 -7.57 1.85 9.84
CA ASN A 71 -7.35 0.59 9.16
C ASN A 71 -6.04 -0.07 9.61
N ALA A 72 -6.11 -1.34 9.98
CA ALA A 72 -4.95 -2.20 10.28
C ALA A 72 -4.68 -3.12 9.08
N ASN A 73 -3.51 -2.99 8.43
CA ASN A 73 -3.18 -3.72 7.21
C ASN A 73 -2.16 -4.82 7.41
N PHE A 74 -2.39 -5.96 6.74
CA PHE A 74 -1.51 -7.14 6.75
C PHE A 74 -1.25 -7.67 5.34
N PHE A 75 -0.11 -8.36 5.19
CA PHE A 75 0.20 -9.12 3.98
C PHE A 75 -0.20 -10.59 4.16
N VAL A 76 -0.78 -11.14 3.09
CA VAL A 76 -1.09 -12.56 2.99
C VAL A 76 -0.36 -13.12 1.78
N HIS A 77 0.76 -13.78 2.02
CA HIS A 77 1.56 -14.37 0.96
C HIS A 77 1.79 -15.85 1.21
N SER A 78 2.05 -16.60 0.16
CA SER A 78 2.44 -18.00 0.26
C SER A 78 3.78 -18.13 0.99
N GLU A 79 4.02 -19.28 1.61
CA GLU A 79 5.35 -19.62 2.08
C GLU A 79 6.30 -19.66 0.87
N PRO A 80 7.49 -19.04 0.97
CA PRO A 80 8.45 -19.04 -0.12
C PRO A 80 8.94 -20.46 -0.40
N VAL A 81 9.15 -20.77 -1.67
CA VAL A 81 9.73 -22.05 -2.07
C VAL A 81 11.23 -22.01 -1.81
N ASP A 82 11.75 -23.07 -1.18
CA ASP A 82 13.19 -23.24 -0.95
C ASP A 82 13.86 -23.63 -2.27
N ASP A 83 14.55 -22.67 -2.88
CA ASP A 83 15.25 -22.82 -4.15
C ASP A 83 16.72 -22.46 -3.96
N LEU A 84 17.57 -23.48 -3.77
CA LEU A 84 18.97 -23.30 -3.47
C LEU A 84 19.73 -22.67 -4.64
N GLU A 85 19.36 -22.97 -5.89
CA GLU A 85 20.00 -22.40 -7.07
C GLU A 85 19.75 -20.89 -7.16
N ARG A 86 18.49 -20.46 -7.03
CA ARG A 86 18.15 -19.03 -6.98
C ARG A 86 18.77 -18.33 -5.78
N ALA A 87 18.89 -19.02 -4.64
CA ALA A 87 19.54 -18.46 -3.46
C ALA A 87 21.02 -18.17 -3.71
N ASP A 88 21.76 -19.10 -4.33
CA ASP A 88 23.17 -18.94 -4.68
C ASP A 88 23.37 -17.86 -5.74
N ASP A 89 22.55 -17.85 -6.77
CA ASP A 89 22.53 -16.83 -7.81
C ASP A 89 22.33 -15.43 -7.21
N THR A 90 21.35 -15.30 -6.34
CA THR A 90 21.05 -14.02 -5.67
C THR A 90 22.20 -13.57 -4.78
N ARG A 91 22.81 -14.46 -4.00
CA ARG A 91 23.99 -14.11 -3.19
C ARG A 91 25.12 -13.59 -4.05
N SER A 92 25.39 -14.25 -5.17
CA SER A 92 26.41 -13.83 -6.13
C SER A 92 26.13 -12.44 -6.71
N MET A 93 24.86 -12.14 -7.04
CA MET A 93 24.45 -10.83 -7.55
C MET A 93 24.51 -9.73 -6.48
N LEU A 94 24.19 -10.03 -5.23
CA LEU A 94 24.19 -9.05 -4.13
C LEU A 94 25.60 -8.80 -3.56
N ALA A 95 26.54 -9.74 -3.71
CA ALA A 95 27.87 -9.66 -3.13
C ALA A 95 28.64 -8.35 -3.46
N PRO A 96 28.65 -7.84 -4.71
CA PRO A 96 29.30 -6.57 -5.03
C PRO A 96 28.73 -5.38 -4.23
N TYR A 97 27.42 -5.33 -4.04
CA TYR A 97 26.75 -4.24 -3.30
C TYR A 97 26.99 -4.34 -1.79
N TYR A 98 27.02 -5.57 -1.27
CA TYR A 98 27.37 -5.81 0.13
C TYR A 98 28.81 -5.37 0.42
N LEU A 99 29.74 -5.68 -0.49
CA LEU A 99 31.14 -5.25 -0.39
C LEU A 99 31.25 -3.73 -0.47
N GLU A 100 30.58 -3.09 -1.44
CA GLU A 100 30.55 -1.64 -1.64
C GLU A 100 30.10 -0.90 -0.38
N LEU A 101 29.07 -1.43 0.30
CA LEU A 101 28.49 -0.83 1.50
C LEU A 101 29.12 -1.32 2.81
N GLY A 102 30.22 -2.07 2.74
CA GLY A 102 30.96 -2.57 3.91
C GLY A 102 30.16 -3.53 4.80
N LEU A 103 29.22 -4.28 4.24
CA LEU A 103 28.31 -5.18 4.97
C LEU A 103 28.87 -6.58 5.20
N GLY A 104 30.06 -6.89 4.62
CA GLY A 104 30.63 -8.23 4.64
C GLY A 104 29.99 -9.17 3.63
N GLU A 105 29.84 -10.45 3.98
CA GLU A 105 29.26 -11.47 3.11
C GLU A 105 27.71 -11.42 3.13
N VAL A 106 27.10 -11.79 2.00
CA VAL A 106 25.65 -11.97 1.94
C VAL A 106 25.26 -13.21 2.77
N PRO A 107 24.28 -13.12 3.68
CA PRO A 107 23.88 -14.25 4.52
C PRO A 107 23.48 -15.49 3.71
N GLU A 108 23.92 -16.67 4.14
CA GLU A 108 23.54 -17.95 3.51
C GLU A 108 22.07 -18.30 3.79
N ALA A 109 21.59 -17.96 4.98
CA ALA A 109 20.21 -18.20 5.37
C ALA A 109 19.62 -16.94 6.03
N VAL A 110 18.35 -16.69 5.79
CA VAL A 110 17.59 -15.60 6.39
C VAL A 110 16.26 -16.12 6.94
N THR A 111 15.79 -15.50 7.99
CA THR A 111 14.41 -15.72 8.49
C THR A 111 13.50 -14.70 7.83
N PRO A 112 12.66 -15.11 6.88
CA PRO A 112 11.76 -14.19 6.20
C PRO A 112 10.65 -13.70 7.15
N THR A 113 10.10 -12.53 6.84
CA THR A 113 8.92 -12.02 7.55
C THR A 113 7.74 -12.97 7.31
N PRO A 114 7.07 -13.44 8.36
CA PRO A 114 5.95 -14.36 8.20
C PRO A 114 4.75 -13.67 7.53
N SER A 115 3.97 -14.44 6.78
CA SER A 115 2.64 -14.07 6.34
C SER A 115 1.69 -13.88 7.52
N PHE A 116 0.49 -13.35 7.27
CA PHE A 116 -0.58 -13.29 8.29
C PHE A 116 -0.76 -14.68 8.93
N ASN A 117 -0.72 -14.75 10.24
CA ASN A 117 -0.73 -16.01 10.99
C ASN A 117 -1.62 -15.93 12.24
N GLN A 118 -1.64 -17.02 13.02
CA GLN A 118 -2.47 -17.12 14.23
C GLN A 118 -2.18 -16.04 15.28
N ALA A 119 -0.93 -15.58 15.40
CA ALA A 119 -0.58 -14.52 16.34
C ALA A 119 -1.14 -13.15 15.88
N HIS A 120 -1.12 -12.88 14.57
CA HIS A 120 -1.79 -11.71 14.01
C HIS A 120 -3.31 -11.75 14.19
N LEU A 121 -3.93 -12.92 13.94
CA LEU A 121 -5.36 -13.12 14.18
C LEU A 121 -5.73 -12.84 15.65
N GLN A 122 -4.99 -13.40 16.60
CA GLN A 122 -5.26 -13.17 18.01
C GLN A 122 -5.14 -11.68 18.39
N ALA A 123 -4.11 -11.00 17.88
CA ALA A 123 -3.96 -9.56 18.10
C ALA A 123 -5.12 -8.75 17.53
N LEU A 124 -5.60 -9.08 16.32
CA LEU A 124 -6.78 -8.45 15.73
C LEU A 124 -8.04 -8.64 16.55
N LEU A 125 -8.28 -9.86 17.04
CA LEU A 125 -9.45 -10.19 17.86
C LEU A 125 -9.43 -9.49 19.23
N ASP A 126 -8.23 -9.29 19.79
CA ASP A 126 -8.04 -8.56 21.05
C ASP A 126 -8.22 -7.05 20.87
N LEU A 127 -7.60 -6.47 19.83
CA LEU A 127 -7.53 -5.01 19.60
C LEU A 127 -8.77 -4.45 18.91
N ARG A 128 -9.44 -5.27 18.08
CA ARG A 128 -10.66 -4.94 17.32
C ARG A 128 -10.56 -3.61 16.56
N PRO A 129 -9.55 -3.42 15.69
CA PRO A 129 -9.51 -2.22 14.87
C PRO A 129 -10.79 -2.14 14.03
N PRO A 130 -11.37 -0.94 13.82
CA PRO A 130 -12.62 -0.79 13.05
C PRO A 130 -12.54 -1.38 11.65
N VAL A 131 -11.39 -1.26 11.00
CA VAL A 131 -11.14 -1.74 9.64
C VAL A 131 -9.88 -2.59 9.61
N VAL A 132 -9.95 -3.70 8.89
CA VAL A 132 -8.81 -4.59 8.61
C VAL A 132 -8.66 -4.74 7.12
N SER A 133 -7.46 -4.51 6.60
CA SER A 133 -7.19 -4.71 5.17
C SER A 133 -6.10 -5.74 4.93
N PHE A 134 -6.22 -6.42 3.79
CA PHE A 134 -5.27 -7.42 3.35
C PHE A 134 -4.68 -7.08 1.99
N HIS A 135 -3.44 -7.45 1.79
CA HIS A 135 -2.74 -7.32 0.53
C HIS A 135 -2.18 -8.69 0.14
N PHE A 136 -2.24 -9.05 -1.15
CA PHE A 136 -1.91 -10.37 -1.69
C PHE A 136 -2.94 -11.47 -1.39
N GLY A 137 -4.23 -11.12 -1.36
CA GLY A 137 -5.35 -12.04 -1.09
C GLY A 137 -5.93 -11.91 0.31
N LEU A 138 -6.50 -13.00 0.82
CA LEU A 138 -7.14 -13.09 2.13
C LEU A 138 -6.53 -14.23 2.95
N PRO A 139 -6.52 -14.15 4.29
CA PRO A 139 -6.08 -15.25 5.14
C PRO A 139 -6.95 -16.49 4.93
N GLY A 140 -6.49 -17.63 5.44
CA GLY A 140 -7.24 -18.89 5.38
C GLY A 140 -8.66 -18.76 5.94
N ASP A 141 -9.57 -19.58 5.43
CA ASP A 141 -11.02 -19.43 5.67
C ASP A 141 -11.43 -19.36 7.14
N ASP A 142 -10.81 -20.16 8.00
CA ASP A 142 -11.14 -20.15 9.44
C ASP A 142 -10.74 -18.84 10.11
N ALA A 143 -9.57 -18.30 9.76
CA ALA A 143 -9.11 -17.01 10.25
C ALA A 143 -10.00 -15.87 9.72
N PHE A 144 -10.34 -15.90 8.44
CA PHE A 144 -11.20 -14.89 7.84
C PHE A 144 -12.62 -14.93 8.43
N LYS A 145 -13.20 -16.11 8.63
CA LYS A 145 -14.50 -16.28 9.31
C LYS A 145 -14.47 -15.72 10.74
N ALA A 146 -13.38 -15.95 11.49
CA ALA A 146 -13.23 -15.41 12.85
C ALA A 146 -13.18 -13.86 12.84
N ILE A 147 -12.49 -13.25 11.87
CA ILE A 147 -12.44 -11.80 11.68
C ILE A 147 -13.83 -11.24 11.39
N LYS A 148 -14.57 -11.87 10.46
CA LYS A 148 -15.95 -11.48 10.13
C LYS A 148 -16.91 -11.65 11.33
N ALA A 149 -16.81 -12.76 12.06
CA ALA A 149 -17.61 -13.01 13.25
C ALA A 149 -17.33 -11.99 14.38
N ALA A 150 -16.12 -11.43 14.43
CA ALA A 150 -15.78 -10.32 15.32
C ALA A 150 -16.38 -8.97 14.90
N GLY A 151 -17.04 -8.89 13.72
CA GLY A 151 -17.67 -7.67 13.22
C GLY A 151 -16.68 -6.64 12.66
N LEU A 152 -15.46 -7.03 12.30
CA LEU A 152 -14.46 -6.15 11.69
C LEU A 152 -14.79 -5.92 10.22
N PHE A 153 -14.72 -4.67 9.76
CA PHE A 153 -14.90 -4.33 8.35
C PHE A 153 -13.65 -4.70 7.57
N THR A 154 -13.81 -5.46 6.48
CA THR A 154 -12.68 -6.07 5.77
C THR A 154 -12.49 -5.50 4.38
N LEU A 155 -11.24 -5.14 4.04
CA LEU A 155 -10.81 -4.67 2.72
C LEU A 155 -9.76 -5.62 2.14
N SER A 156 -9.72 -5.79 0.82
CA SER A 156 -8.57 -6.43 0.16
C SER A 156 -8.34 -5.86 -1.24
N SER A 157 -7.09 -5.94 -1.70
CA SER A 157 -6.68 -5.41 -3.00
C SER A 157 -6.89 -6.42 -4.11
N ALA A 158 -7.44 -5.95 -5.25
CA ALA A 158 -7.53 -6.68 -6.52
C ALA A 158 -6.86 -5.89 -7.63
N THR A 159 -6.18 -6.54 -8.54
CA THR A 159 -5.49 -5.92 -9.68
C THR A 159 -6.22 -6.15 -11.00
N ASN A 160 -7.25 -6.98 -10.98
CA ASN A 160 -8.13 -7.28 -12.12
C ASN A 160 -9.53 -7.72 -11.62
N VAL A 161 -10.46 -7.90 -12.56
CA VAL A 161 -11.86 -8.27 -12.27
C VAL A 161 -11.98 -9.67 -11.67
N ALA A 162 -11.16 -10.63 -12.09
CA ALA A 162 -11.23 -11.99 -11.56
C ALA A 162 -10.90 -12.05 -10.07
N GLU A 163 -9.85 -11.35 -9.66
CA GLU A 163 -9.48 -11.18 -8.25
C GLU A 163 -10.57 -10.46 -7.45
N ALA A 164 -11.18 -9.41 -8.01
CA ALA A 164 -12.26 -8.69 -7.32
C ALA A 164 -13.47 -9.59 -7.04
N ARG A 165 -13.89 -10.39 -8.01
CA ARG A 165 -14.98 -11.39 -7.86
C ARG A 165 -14.64 -12.47 -6.84
N GLU A 166 -13.39 -12.94 -6.82
CA GLU A 166 -12.93 -13.91 -5.83
C GLU A 166 -13.02 -13.34 -4.42
N LEU A 167 -12.57 -12.08 -4.21
CA LEU A 167 -12.67 -11.40 -2.92
C LEU A 167 -14.13 -11.23 -2.45
N GLU A 168 -15.02 -10.80 -3.35
CA GLU A 168 -16.45 -10.70 -3.06
C GLU A 168 -17.03 -12.07 -2.68
N ALA A 169 -16.75 -13.12 -3.46
CA ALA A 169 -17.22 -14.47 -3.20
C ALA A 169 -16.76 -15.02 -1.85
N ARG A 170 -15.61 -14.59 -1.37
CA ARG A 170 -15.10 -14.91 -0.03
C ARG A 170 -15.65 -14.02 1.08
N GLY A 171 -16.46 -12.99 0.76
CA GLY A 171 -17.19 -12.17 1.72
C GLY A 171 -16.42 -10.97 2.25
N VAL A 172 -15.47 -10.41 1.51
CA VAL A 172 -14.84 -9.12 1.84
C VAL A 172 -15.91 -8.00 1.75
N ASP A 173 -15.80 -6.99 2.61
CA ASP A 173 -16.82 -5.92 2.67
C ASP A 173 -16.62 -4.85 1.58
N ALA A 174 -15.38 -4.59 1.16
CA ALA A 174 -15.09 -3.74 0.00
C ALA A 174 -13.78 -4.13 -0.68
N VAL A 175 -13.67 -3.88 -1.98
CA VAL A 175 -12.50 -4.19 -2.81
C VAL A 175 -11.71 -2.93 -3.12
N ILE A 176 -10.39 -3.00 -2.98
CA ILE A 176 -9.47 -1.95 -3.42
C ILE A 176 -9.02 -2.30 -4.85
N ALA A 177 -9.56 -1.64 -5.86
CA ALA A 177 -9.16 -1.77 -7.25
C ALA A 177 -7.81 -1.06 -7.48
N GLN A 178 -6.73 -1.84 -7.42
CA GLN A 178 -5.37 -1.34 -7.55
C GLN A 178 -4.94 -1.24 -9.02
N GLY A 179 -5.05 -0.07 -9.61
CA GLY A 179 -4.56 0.22 -10.96
C GLY A 179 -3.04 0.07 -11.10
N PHE A 180 -2.58 -0.10 -12.34
CA PHE A 180 -1.17 -0.34 -12.65
C PHE A 180 -0.24 0.84 -12.28
N GLU A 181 -0.79 2.04 -12.13
CA GLU A 181 -0.09 3.27 -11.71
C GLU A 181 0.28 3.29 -10.23
N ALA A 182 -0.27 2.39 -9.42
CA ALA A 182 -0.05 2.37 -7.98
C ALA A 182 1.41 2.14 -7.61
N GLY A 183 1.90 2.83 -6.58
CA GLY A 183 3.21 2.62 -5.97
C GLY A 183 3.25 1.42 -5.03
N GLY A 184 4.47 0.95 -4.75
CA GLY A 184 4.68 -0.24 -3.93
C GLY A 184 4.29 -1.53 -4.64
N HIS A 185 4.09 -2.59 -3.85
CA HIS A 185 3.83 -3.93 -4.37
C HIS A 185 2.51 -4.02 -5.13
N ARG A 186 2.53 -4.74 -6.25
CA ARG A 186 1.31 -5.17 -6.92
C ARG A 186 0.57 -6.19 -6.07
N GLY A 187 -0.73 -5.95 -5.88
CA GLY A 187 -1.58 -6.76 -5.01
C GLY A 187 -2.02 -8.09 -5.59
N THR A 188 -1.59 -8.45 -6.80
CA THR A 188 -1.95 -9.68 -7.51
C THR A 188 -1.75 -10.92 -6.65
N PHE A 189 -2.71 -11.85 -6.63
CA PHE A 189 -2.64 -13.02 -5.75
C PHE A 189 -3.14 -14.33 -6.39
N SER A 190 -4.17 -14.33 -7.22
CA SER A 190 -4.72 -15.54 -7.83
C SER A 190 -4.41 -15.66 -9.32
N GLU A 191 -4.04 -14.56 -9.96
CA GLU A 191 -3.74 -14.51 -11.39
C GLU A 191 -2.26 -14.21 -11.63
N PRO A 192 -1.70 -14.54 -12.80
CA PRO A 192 -0.36 -14.09 -13.17
C PRO A 192 -0.25 -12.56 -13.12
N TYR A 193 0.88 -12.06 -12.65
CA TYR A 193 1.15 -10.63 -12.46
C TYR A 193 0.80 -9.79 -13.71
N GLU A 194 1.06 -10.31 -14.89
CA GLU A 194 0.83 -9.63 -16.18
C GLU A 194 -0.66 -9.34 -16.43
N ARG A 195 -1.57 -10.14 -15.83
CA ARG A 195 -3.01 -9.92 -15.89
C ARG A 195 -3.46 -8.71 -15.11
N GLY A 196 -2.64 -8.22 -14.18
CA GLY A 196 -2.87 -7.00 -13.40
C GLY A 196 -2.33 -5.71 -14.04
N HIS A 197 -1.89 -5.71 -15.30
CA HIS A 197 -1.38 -4.52 -16.00
C HIS A 197 -2.52 -3.63 -16.55
N VAL A 198 -3.53 -3.39 -15.73
CA VAL A 198 -4.69 -2.54 -16.08
C VAL A 198 -4.60 -1.22 -15.34
N GLY A 199 -4.64 -0.11 -16.06
CA GLY A 199 -4.62 1.24 -15.49
C GLY A 199 -5.90 1.56 -14.72
N THR A 200 -5.81 2.44 -13.74
CA THR A 200 -6.90 2.80 -12.81
C THR A 200 -8.17 3.26 -13.54
N LEU A 201 -8.01 4.10 -14.57
CA LEU A 201 -9.13 4.62 -15.37
C LEU A 201 -9.94 3.50 -16.06
N ALA A 202 -9.27 2.43 -16.48
CA ALA A 202 -9.91 1.28 -17.13
C ALA A 202 -10.35 0.21 -16.13
N LEU A 203 -9.59 0.02 -15.02
CA LEU A 203 -9.86 -1.02 -14.04
C LEU A 203 -11.10 -0.72 -13.21
N VAL A 204 -11.20 0.49 -12.67
CA VAL A 204 -12.25 0.87 -11.70
C VAL A 204 -13.66 0.59 -12.24
N PRO A 205 -14.09 1.10 -13.42
CA PRO A 205 -15.46 0.85 -13.90
C PRO A 205 -15.72 -0.63 -14.15
N GLN A 206 -14.72 -1.38 -14.65
CA GLN A 206 -14.88 -2.82 -14.89
C GLN A 206 -15.06 -3.62 -13.58
N VAL A 207 -14.39 -3.20 -12.50
CA VAL A 207 -14.58 -3.82 -11.18
C VAL A 207 -15.94 -3.42 -10.61
N VAL A 208 -16.32 -2.14 -10.69
CA VAL A 208 -17.64 -1.62 -10.26
C VAL A 208 -18.77 -2.39 -10.93
N ASP A 209 -18.70 -2.63 -12.25
CA ASP A 209 -19.71 -3.39 -13.00
C ASP A 209 -19.71 -4.89 -12.67
N ALA A 210 -18.65 -5.41 -12.07
CA ALA A 210 -18.44 -6.83 -11.89
C ALA A 210 -18.78 -7.35 -10.49
N VAL A 211 -18.81 -6.48 -9.47
CA VAL A 211 -19.09 -6.82 -8.06
C VAL A 211 -20.23 -5.96 -7.50
N SER A 212 -20.88 -6.43 -6.44
CA SER A 212 -21.96 -5.71 -5.76
C SER A 212 -21.50 -4.96 -4.50
N ILE A 213 -20.28 -5.23 -4.04
CA ILE A 213 -19.69 -4.58 -2.87
C ILE A 213 -18.97 -3.27 -3.26
N PRO A 214 -18.79 -2.33 -2.32
CA PRO A 214 -18.10 -1.06 -2.59
C PRO A 214 -16.71 -1.24 -3.19
N VAL A 215 -16.36 -0.38 -4.15
CA VAL A 215 -15.05 -0.38 -4.82
C VAL A 215 -14.28 0.87 -4.45
N ILE A 216 -13.04 0.70 -4.00
CA ILE A 216 -12.10 1.76 -3.63
C ILE A 216 -11.06 1.88 -4.74
N ALA A 217 -10.98 3.02 -5.41
CA ALA A 217 -9.99 3.24 -6.46
C ALA A 217 -8.61 3.54 -5.87
N ALA A 218 -7.55 2.85 -6.34
CA ALA A 218 -6.18 3.08 -5.89
C ALA A 218 -5.19 3.06 -7.06
N GLY A 219 -4.25 4.01 -7.09
CA GLY A 219 -3.21 4.12 -8.10
C GLY A 219 -3.36 5.35 -9.00
N GLY A 220 -2.28 6.11 -9.16
CA GLY A 220 -2.24 7.30 -10.02
C GLY A 220 -3.01 8.52 -9.49
N ILE A 221 -3.71 8.40 -8.37
CA ILE A 221 -4.51 9.49 -7.78
C ILE A 221 -3.59 10.35 -6.91
N GLY A 222 -3.41 11.63 -7.28
CA GLY A 222 -2.51 12.54 -6.57
C GLY A 222 -3.17 13.84 -6.10
N ASP A 223 -4.36 14.19 -6.59
CA ASP A 223 -5.09 15.41 -6.23
C ASP A 223 -6.61 15.26 -6.39
N GLY A 224 -7.36 16.34 -6.13
CA GLY A 224 -8.82 16.35 -6.23
C GLY A 224 -9.37 16.04 -7.62
N ARG A 225 -8.61 16.25 -8.70
CA ARG A 225 -9.03 15.88 -10.07
C ARG A 225 -9.11 14.36 -10.21
N GLY A 226 -8.10 13.67 -9.68
CA GLY A 226 -8.07 12.21 -9.69
C GLY A 226 -9.15 11.61 -8.78
N ILE A 227 -9.44 12.23 -7.64
CA ILE A 227 -10.52 11.81 -6.75
C ILE A 227 -11.88 11.95 -7.45
N ALA A 228 -12.17 13.13 -8.03
CA ALA A 228 -13.43 13.35 -8.75
C ALA A 228 -13.60 12.38 -9.93
N ALA A 229 -12.52 12.10 -10.67
CA ALA A 229 -12.55 11.14 -11.77
C ALA A 229 -12.84 9.70 -11.26
N ALA A 230 -12.23 9.26 -10.18
CA ALA A 230 -12.48 7.94 -9.60
C ALA A 230 -13.94 7.78 -9.13
N LEU A 231 -14.51 8.81 -8.49
CA LEU A 231 -15.92 8.84 -8.10
C LEU A 231 -16.84 8.80 -9.33
N ALA A 232 -16.50 9.53 -10.40
CA ALA A 232 -17.26 9.51 -11.65
C ALA A 232 -17.23 8.15 -12.35
N LEU A 233 -16.17 7.34 -12.11
CA LEU A 233 -16.07 5.96 -12.60
C LEU A 233 -16.85 4.95 -11.75
N GLY A 234 -17.54 5.40 -10.69
CA GLY A 234 -18.36 4.57 -9.81
C GLY A 234 -17.62 4.09 -8.54
N ALA A 235 -16.40 4.53 -8.28
CA ALA A 235 -15.75 4.21 -7.01
C ALA A 235 -16.48 4.83 -5.82
N SER A 236 -16.63 4.06 -4.72
CA SER A 236 -17.21 4.54 -3.46
C SER A 236 -16.23 5.34 -2.63
N ALA A 237 -14.92 5.14 -2.83
CA ALA A 237 -13.84 5.88 -2.18
C ALA A 237 -12.55 5.81 -3.01
N VAL A 238 -11.55 6.56 -2.57
CA VAL A 238 -10.20 6.53 -3.14
C VAL A 238 -9.15 6.19 -2.08
N GLN A 239 -8.09 5.47 -2.47
CA GLN A 239 -6.95 5.19 -1.63
C GLN A 239 -5.68 5.81 -2.24
N LEU A 240 -5.06 6.75 -1.52
CA LEU A 240 -3.86 7.45 -1.92
C LEU A 240 -2.67 7.00 -1.05
N GLY A 241 -1.54 6.65 -1.68
CA GLY A 241 -0.30 6.30 -0.97
C GLY A 241 0.75 7.40 -1.09
N THR A 242 1.29 7.60 -2.29
CA THR A 242 2.41 8.49 -2.58
C THR A 242 2.19 9.93 -2.08
N ALA A 243 0.96 10.42 -2.18
CA ALA A 243 0.59 11.76 -1.71
C ALA A 243 0.88 11.97 -0.21
N PHE A 244 0.78 10.92 0.62
CA PHE A 244 1.03 11.01 2.06
C PHE A 244 2.49 10.75 2.47
N LEU A 245 3.36 10.29 1.56
CA LEU A 245 4.75 9.98 1.88
C LEU A 245 5.57 11.22 2.24
N THR A 246 5.21 12.40 1.72
CA THR A 246 5.91 13.66 1.98
C THR A 246 5.34 14.41 3.19
N CYS A 247 4.26 13.93 3.80
CA CYS A 247 3.74 14.49 5.05
C CYS A 247 4.76 14.33 6.19
N PRO A 248 4.93 15.33 7.06
CA PRO A 248 5.88 15.26 8.20
C PRO A 248 5.56 14.08 9.14
N GLU A 249 4.32 13.64 9.25
CA GLU A 249 3.89 12.52 10.08
C GLU A 249 4.31 11.16 9.51
N SER A 250 4.68 11.06 8.22
CA SER A 250 5.20 9.85 7.60
C SER A 250 6.62 9.53 8.09
N ALA A 251 6.95 8.24 8.25
CA ALA A 251 8.30 7.79 8.53
C ALA A 251 9.21 7.69 7.29
N ALA A 252 8.78 8.19 6.13
CA ALA A 252 9.60 8.20 4.93
C ALA A 252 10.92 8.93 5.18
N HIS A 253 12.05 8.27 4.85
CA HIS A 253 13.39 8.85 5.06
C HIS A 253 13.55 10.18 4.31
N PRO A 254 14.33 11.16 4.82
CA PRO A 254 14.52 12.46 4.16
C PRO A 254 15.00 12.35 2.70
N LEU A 255 15.84 11.36 2.38
CA LEU A 255 16.26 11.07 1.00
C LEU A 255 15.08 10.66 0.11
N TYR A 256 14.18 9.85 0.65
CA TYR A 256 12.98 9.42 -0.06
C TYR A 256 12.06 10.61 -0.35
N ARG A 257 11.80 11.46 0.64
CA ARG A 257 11.03 12.70 0.45
C ARG A 257 11.67 13.63 -0.59
N ARG A 258 13.01 13.76 -0.58
CA ARG A 258 13.74 14.54 -1.60
C ARG A 258 13.57 13.94 -3.01
N ALA A 259 13.67 12.62 -3.13
CA ALA A 259 13.46 11.94 -4.41
C ALA A 259 12.04 12.16 -4.94
N LEU A 260 11.01 12.05 -4.08
CA LEU A 260 9.62 12.34 -4.45
C LEU A 260 9.42 13.79 -4.92
N ASN A 261 10.01 14.75 -4.19
CA ASN A 261 9.89 16.17 -4.54
C ASN A 261 10.61 16.55 -5.84
N ALA A 262 11.59 15.75 -6.26
CA ALA A 262 12.32 15.93 -7.51
C ALA A 262 11.79 15.05 -8.64
N ALA A 263 10.79 14.21 -8.36
CA ALA A 263 10.29 13.23 -9.32
C ALA A 263 9.61 13.88 -10.53
N ARG A 264 9.82 13.27 -11.69
CA ARG A 264 9.09 13.55 -12.91
C ARG A 264 8.08 12.44 -13.20
N ASP A 265 7.20 12.69 -14.12
CA ASP A 265 6.11 11.78 -14.54
C ASP A 265 6.60 10.46 -15.13
N ASP A 266 7.81 10.43 -15.71
CA ASP A 266 8.41 9.32 -16.44
C ASP A 266 9.39 8.45 -15.60
N GLN A 267 9.57 8.72 -14.30
CA GLN A 267 10.64 8.15 -13.47
C GLN A 267 10.23 6.98 -12.59
N THR A 268 9.07 6.37 -12.79
CA THR A 268 8.69 5.18 -12.00
C THR A 268 8.74 3.92 -12.85
N ARG A 269 9.23 2.81 -12.24
CA ARG A 269 9.25 1.49 -12.88
C ARG A 269 8.77 0.42 -11.92
N ILE A 270 8.26 -0.68 -12.49
CA ILE A 270 8.04 -1.93 -11.75
C ILE A 270 9.38 -2.66 -11.66
N THR A 271 9.67 -3.21 -10.50
CA THR A 271 10.85 -4.02 -10.23
C THR A 271 10.54 -5.15 -9.25
N HIS A 272 11.27 -6.26 -9.35
CA HIS A 272 11.28 -7.35 -8.38
C HIS A 272 12.54 -7.27 -7.49
N ALA A 273 13.51 -6.43 -7.84
CA ALA A 273 14.87 -6.44 -7.32
C ALA A 273 15.01 -6.25 -5.80
N PHE A 274 14.07 -5.56 -5.17
CA PHE A 274 14.12 -5.33 -3.71
C PHE A 274 13.47 -6.44 -2.88
N SER A 275 12.45 -7.11 -3.43
CA SER A 275 11.62 -7.99 -2.59
C SER A 275 11.35 -9.37 -3.17
N GLY A 276 11.63 -9.60 -4.46
CA GLY A 276 11.23 -10.80 -5.18
C GLY A 276 9.79 -10.75 -5.72
N ARG A 277 9.07 -9.64 -5.47
CA ARG A 277 7.69 -9.44 -5.91
C ARG A 277 7.55 -8.11 -6.65
N PRO A 278 6.73 -8.04 -7.72
CA PRO A 278 6.61 -6.81 -8.51
C PRO A 278 6.11 -5.64 -7.67
N ALA A 279 6.85 -4.55 -7.70
CA ALA A 279 6.51 -3.31 -7.00
C ALA A 279 6.97 -2.08 -7.80
N ARG A 280 6.20 -1.00 -7.76
CA ARG A 280 6.54 0.24 -8.45
C ARG A 280 7.27 1.20 -7.53
N GLY A 281 8.40 1.72 -8.01
CA GLY A 281 9.18 2.75 -7.32
C GLY A 281 9.83 3.74 -8.27
N LEU A 282 10.40 4.81 -7.72
CA LEU A 282 11.28 5.71 -8.45
C LEU A 282 12.57 4.99 -8.84
N GLU A 283 13.06 5.30 -10.03
CA GLU A 283 14.35 4.80 -10.50
C GLU A 283 15.49 5.23 -9.60
N ASN A 284 16.36 4.29 -9.29
CA ASN A 284 17.67 4.53 -8.73
C ASN A 284 18.68 3.53 -9.30
N ARG A 285 19.94 3.67 -8.94
CA ARG A 285 21.01 2.83 -9.45
C ARG A 285 20.74 1.34 -9.27
N TYR A 286 20.39 0.91 -8.06
CA TYR A 286 20.16 -0.51 -7.76
C TYR A 286 18.99 -1.09 -8.58
N LEU A 287 17.89 -0.37 -8.69
CA LEU A 287 16.74 -0.79 -9.48
C LEU A 287 17.12 -1.00 -10.96
N LEU A 288 17.93 -0.08 -11.52
CA LEU A 288 18.35 -0.14 -12.93
C LEU A 288 19.40 -1.23 -13.19
N GLU A 289 20.38 -1.38 -12.30
CA GLU A 289 21.44 -2.40 -12.42
C GLU A 289 20.91 -3.82 -12.25
N MET A 290 19.86 -3.99 -11.45
CA MET A 290 19.23 -5.30 -11.19
C MET A 290 18.11 -5.65 -12.18
N ALA A 291 17.74 -4.78 -13.09
CA ALA A 291 16.70 -5.07 -14.08
C ALA A 291 17.09 -6.21 -15.03
N GLY A 292 16.11 -7.04 -15.39
CA GLY A 292 16.32 -8.17 -16.33
C GLY A 292 16.83 -9.45 -15.66
N HIS A 293 16.91 -9.49 -14.33
CA HIS A 293 17.35 -10.66 -13.57
C HIS A 293 16.21 -11.33 -12.77
N GLU A 294 14.96 -11.01 -13.07
CA GLU A 294 13.78 -11.40 -12.29
C GLU A 294 13.66 -12.91 -12.08
N ALA A 295 14.04 -13.72 -13.08
CA ALA A 295 13.99 -15.17 -13.00
C ALA A 295 14.98 -15.79 -11.98
N ARG A 296 15.99 -15.01 -11.55
CA ARG A 296 17.03 -15.42 -10.60
C ARG A 296 16.73 -15.04 -9.16
N TYR A 297 15.66 -14.28 -8.92
CA TYR A 297 15.31 -13.81 -7.58
C TYR A 297 14.57 -14.89 -6.79
N PRO A 298 14.89 -15.08 -5.50
CA PRO A 298 14.10 -15.92 -4.64
C PRO A 298 12.74 -15.24 -4.38
N ASP A 299 11.79 -16.07 -4.02
CA ASP A 299 10.43 -15.61 -3.75
C ASP A 299 10.38 -14.59 -2.59
N PHE A 300 9.37 -13.71 -2.66
CA PHE A 300 9.00 -12.85 -1.52
C PHE A 300 8.62 -13.73 -0.32
N PRO A 301 9.09 -13.42 0.90
CA PRO A 301 9.87 -12.25 1.28
C PRO A 301 11.38 -12.51 1.47
N ILE A 302 11.95 -13.58 0.94
CA ILE A 302 13.39 -13.91 1.09
C ILE A 302 14.26 -12.77 0.56
N LEU A 303 14.04 -12.35 -0.69
CA LEU A 303 14.81 -11.25 -1.27
C LEU A 303 14.64 -9.95 -0.49
N ASN A 304 13.42 -9.66 -0.01
CA ASN A 304 13.19 -8.48 0.83
C ASN A 304 14.07 -8.47 2.08
N THR A 305 14.30 -9.64 2.67
CA THR A 305 15.17 -9.80 3.85
C THR A 305 16.63 -9.62 3.47
N LEU A 306 17.09 -10.23 2.38
CA LEU A 306 18.45 -10.11 1.87
C LEU A 306 18.83 -8.69 1.46
N THR A 307 17.93 -7.93 0.88
CA THR A 307 18.17 -6.52 0.47
C THR A 307 17.98 -5.51 1.61
N GLY A 308 17.43 -5.93 2.74
CA GLY A 308 17.21 -5.09 3.92
C GLY A 308 18.48 -4.38 4.42
N PRO A 309 19.63 -5.07 4.59
CA PRO A 309 20.91 -4.47 4.97
C PRO A 309 21.38 -3.38 4.00
N LEU A 310 21.21 -3.57 2.66
CA LEU A 310 21.56 -2.55 1.66
C LEU A 310 20.78 -1.27 1.88
N ARG A 311 19.46 -1.37 2.06
CA ARG A 311 18.59 -0.22 2.33
C ARG A 311 18.98 0.52 3.61
N LYS A 312 19.28 -0.22 4.68
CA LYS A 312 19.70 0.37 5.98
C LYS A 312 21.04 1.08 5.88
N ALA A 313 22.03 0.47 5.24
CA ALA A 313 23.34 1.09 5.04
C ALA A 313 23.23 2.35 4.17
N SER A 314 22.53 2.25 3.06
CA SER A 314 22.24 3.35 2.13
C SER A 314 21.60 4.55 2.85
N ALA A 315 20.59 4.31 3.67
CA ALA A 315 19.96 5.36 4.48
C ALA A 315 20.95 6.01 5.45
N LYS A 316 21.77 5.23 6.15
CA LYS A 316 22.77 5.70 7.10
C LYS A 316 23.84 6.59 6.43
N GLU A 317 24.24 6.23 5.21
CA GLU A 317 25.26 6.96 4.44
C GLU A 317 24.70 8.11 3.62
N ASN A 318 23.40 8.42 3.76
CA ASN A 318 22.71 9.41 2.94
C ASN A 318 22.84 9.17 1.41
N ASN A 319 22.91 7.91 1.01
CA ASN A 319 22.95 7.50 -0.38
C ASN A 319 21.55 6.97 -0.82
N PRO A 320 20.88 7.53 -1.84
CA PRO A 320 19.57 7.05 -2.30
C PRO A 320 19.63 5.80 -3.20
N ASP A 321 20.83 5.38 -3.62
CA ASP A 321 21.04 4.39 -4.69
C ASP A 321 20.46 3.01 -4.39
N PHE A 322 20.33 2.65 -3.11
CA PHE A 322 19.84 1.34 -2.68
C PHE A 322 18.53 1.43 -1.89
N LEU A 323 17.86 2.59 -1.84
CA LEU A 323 16.58 2.72 -1.15
C LEU A 323 15.44 2.17 -2.01
N SER A 324 14.50 1.45 -1.41
CA SER A 324 13.25 1.10 -2.05
C SER A 324 12.32 2.32 -2.06
N LEU A 325 12.43 3.14 -3.11
CA LEU A 325 11.70 4.40 -3.25
C LEU A 325 10.30 4.16 -3.85
N TRP A 326 9.46 3.40 -3.13
CA TRP A 326 8.14 2.99 -3.61
C TRP A 326 7.25 4.18 -3.92
N SER A 327 6.82 4.33 -5.16
CA SER A 327 6.03 5.47 -5.61
C SER A 327 5.16 5.13 -6.80
N GLY A 328 3.94 5.64 -6.81
CA GLY A 328 3.07 5.60 -7.98
C GLY A 328 3.42 6.65 -9.04
N GLN A 329 2.76 6.58 -10.18
CA GLN A 329 3.01 7.47 -11.30
C GLN A 329 2.61 8.93 -11.04
N SER A 330 1.84 9.21 -9.98
CA SER A 330 1.54 10.58 -9.54
C SER A 330 2.62 11.19 -8.61
N ALA A 331 3.84 10.65 -8.57
CA ALA A 331 4.93 11.11 -7.70
C ALA A 331 5.19 12.62 -7.78
N ALA A 332 5.24 13.17 -8.99
CA ALA A 332 5.46 14.59 -9.24
C ALA A 332 4.36 15.51 -8.66
N MET A 333 3.23 14.94 -8.22
CA MET A 333 2.13 15.70 -7.59
C MET A 333 2.22 15.70 -6.06
N SER A 334 3.28 15.14 -5.46
CA SER A 334 3.49 15.11 -4.01
C SER A 334 3.63 16.52 -3.42
N ARG A 335 3.12 16.72 -2.19
CA ARG A 335 3.06 18.00 -1.51
C ARG A 335 3.59 17.89 -0.09
N ASN A 336 4.49 18.82 0.28
CA ASN A 336 5.08 18.86 1.63
C ASN A 336 4.17 19.67 2.56
N MET A 337 3.23 19.00 3.20
CA MET A 337 2.32 19.60 4.19
C MET A 337 1.86 18.56 5.21
N PRO A 338 1.36 18.99 6.38
CA PRO A 338 0.72 18.07 7.34
C PRO A 338 -0.42 17.28 6.70
N ALA A 339 -0.58 16.03 7.14
CA ALA A 339 -1.58 15.13 6.55
C ALA A 339 -3.02 15.65 6.72
N SER A 340 -3.32 16.33 7.83
CA SER A 340 -4.62 16.98 8.03
C SER A 340 -4.88 18.10 7.04
N GLU A 341 -3.87 18.91 6.72
CA GLU A 341 -3.97 19.97 5.72
C GLU A 341 -4.10 19.39 4.30
N LEU A 342 -3.38 18.29 4.03
CA LEU A 342 -3.49 17.58 2.76
C LEU A 342 -4.91 17.06 2.54
N ILE A 343 -5.54 16.46 3.55
CA ILE A 343 -6.96 16.02 3.46
C ILE A 343 -7.86 17.20 3.12
N GLN A 344 -7.74 18.33 3.82
CA GLN A 344 -8.57 19.51 3.55
C GLN A 344 -8.36 20.08 2.15
N LEU A 345 -7.10 20.10 1.69
CA LEU A 345 -6.77 20.52 0.32
C LEU A 345 -7.38 19.58 -0.72
N LEU A 346 -7.24 18.28 -0.56
CA LEU A 346 -7.85 17.27 -1.45
C LEU A 346 -9.38 17.41 -1.50
N VAL A 347 -10.00 17.66 -0.36
CA VAL A 347 -11.44 17.93 -0.27
C VAL A 347 -11.81 19.17 -1.10
N THR A 348 -11.16 20.31 -0.84
CA THR A 348 -11.42 21.57 -1.53
C THR A 348 -11.23 21.44 -3.06
N GLU A 349 -10.15 20.78 -3.47
CA GLU A 349 -9.87 20.54 -4.89
C GLU A 349 -10.94 19.67 -5.54
N THR A 350 -11.38 18.60 -4.85
CA THR A 350 -12.42 17.70 -5.35
C THR A 350 -13.75 18.44 -5.51
N GLU A 351 -14.17 19.18 -4.48
CA GLU A 351 -15.39 19.99 -4.52
C GLU A 351 -15.39 20.97 -5.67
N SER A 352 -14.28 21.68 -5.87
CA SER A 352 -14.10 22.61 -7.01
C SER A 352 -14.24 21.92 -8.38
N VAL A 353 -13.75 20.68 -8.52
CA VAL A 353 -13.91 19.91 -9.76
C VAL A 353 -15.37 19.50 -9.96
N LEU A 354 -16.02 18.98 -8.92
CA LEU A 354 -17.42 18.54 -8.98
C LEU A 354 -18.36 19.71 -9.29
N GLU A 355 -18.16 20.87 -8.66
CA GLU A 355 -18.93 22.09 -8.95
C GLU A 355 -18.78 22.55 -10.41
N ARG A 356 -17.54 22.54 -10.94
CA ARG A 356 -17.27 22.93 -12.33
C ARG A 356 -17.92 21.99 -13.36
N LEU A 357 -18.08 20.72 -13.02
CA LEU A 357 -18.67 19.69 -13.88
C LEU A 357 -20.20 19.58 -13.69
N ALA A 358 -20.73 20.16 -12.64
CA ALA A 358 -22.19 20.21 -12.45
C ALA A 358 -22.84 21.03 -13.55
N PRO A 359 -24.00 20.61 -14.11
CA PRO A 359 -24.74 21.43 -15.07
C PRO A 359 -25.15 22.74 -14.42
N GLU A 360 -25.03 23.84 -15.16
CA GLU A 360 -25.60 25.12 -14.75
C GLU A 360 -27.11 24.95 -14.46
N ARG A 361 -27.53 25.29 -13.25
CA ARG A 361 -28.96 25.22 -12.83
C ARG A 361 -29.76 26.35 -13.38
#